data_a125261ece0fbfef899cfe1fd5d61582
#
_entry.id   a125261ece0fbfef899cfe1fd5d61582
#
_cell.length_a   1.000
_cell.length_b   1.000
_cell.length_c   1.000
_cell.angle_alpha   90.00
_cell.angle_beta   90.00
_cell.angle_gamma   90.00
#
_symmetry.space_group_name_H-M   'P 1'
#
loop_
_entity.id
_entity.type
_entity.pdbx_description
1 polymer ?
#
loop_
_entity_poly.entity_id
_entity_poly.type
_entity_poly.pdbx_seq_one_letter_code
_entity_poly.pdbx_strand_id
1 'polypeptide(L)'
;MNDKARIDAGAGPDADGPSDWVRRWLPEASGAGRVLDFACGRGRHARLAAERGHRVLALDRDPACLALNRVPGIEARVADLEADAWDWGSERFAVIVITRYLFRPRLDLLLGRLADGGCLIYETFAQGHGRYGRPSRPGHLLQPDELFAAARRAALRVSAFEQGSVSQPRQAIVQRMVAWRSNQPQSLR
;
A
#
# COMPACT_ATOMS: atom_id res chain seq x y z
N MET A 1 -9.15 -2.96 25.90
CA MET A 1 -9.89 -3.53 24.78
C MET A 1 -9.24 -3.05 23.50
N ASN A 2 -8.41 -3.90 22.92
CA ASN A 2 -7.61 -3.59 21.73
C ASN A 2 -8.49 -3.72 20.49
N ASP A 3 -9.09 -2.62 20.07
CA ASP A 3 -9.78 -2.51 18.78
C ASP A 3 -8.72 -2.16 17.73
N LYS A 4 -7.91 -3.16 17.41
CA LYS A 4 -6.85 -3.07 16.40
C LYS A 4 -7.48 -2.92 15.02
N ALA A 5 -6.92 -2.01 14.23
CA ALA A 5 -7.31 -1.58 12.91
C ALA A 5 -7.44 -2.71 11.87
N ARG A 6 -8.37 -3.65 12.07
CA ARG A 6 -8.79 -4.57 11.04
C ARG A 6 -9.92 -3.92 10.25
N ILE A 7 -9.62 -3.52 9.04
CA ILE A 7 -10.63 -3.12 8.07
C ILE A 7 -11.29 -4.41 7.59
N ASP A 8 -12.21 -4.97 8.40
CA ASP A 8 -13.07 -6.06 7.95
C ASP A 8 -14.07 -5.49 6.94
N ALA A 9 -13.68 -5.56 5.68
CA ALA A 9 -14.62 -5.44 4.59
C ALA A 9 -15.48 -6.72 4.59
N GLY A 10 -16.78 -6.61 4.85
CA GLY A 10 -17.75 -7.72 4.92
C GLY A 10 -18.07 -8.36 3.57
N ALA A 11 -17.07 -8.79 2.83
CA ALA A 11 -17.10 -9.81 1.80
C ALA A 11 -15.81 -10.59 1.92
N GLY A 12 -15.82 -11.88 1.59
CA GLY A 12 -14.64 -12.72 1.68
C GLY A 12 -13.44 -12.06 1.02
N PRO A 13 -12.24 -12.18 1.59
CA PRO A 13 -11.05 -11.41 1.20
C PRO A 13 -10.54 -11.68 -0.23
N ASP A 14 -11.13 -12.64 -0.93
CA ASP A 14 -10.78 -12.99 -2.32
C ASP A 14 -11.80 -12.46 -3.36
N ALA A 15 -12.87 -11.77 -2.93
CA ALA A 15 -13.89 -11.27 -3.85
C ALA A 15 -13.44 -10.06 -4.68
N ASP A 16 -12.42 -9.33 -4.20
CA ASP A 16 -11.90 -8.15 -4.88
C ASP A 16 -10.52 -8.49 -5.48
N GLY A 17 -10.40 -8.48 -6.79
CA GLY A 17 -9.11 -8.51 -7.48
C GLY A 17 -8.17 -7.36 -7.05
N PRO A 18 -6.97 -7.25 -7.64
CA PRO A 18 -6.10 -6.10 -7.40
C PRO A 18 -6.84 -4.79 -7.67
N SER A 19 -6.57 -3.77 -6.85
CA SER A 19 -7.09 -2.41 -7.07
C SER A 19 -6.75 -1.93 -8.48
N ASP A 20 -7.72 -1.30 -9.17
CA ASP A 20 -7.48 -0.71 -10.49
C ASP A 20 -6.41 0.38 -10.43
N TRP A 21 -6.30 1.08 -9.30
CA TRP A 21 -5.22 2.04 -9.08
C TRP A 21 -3.86 1.37 -9.08
N VAL A 22 -3.71 0.27 -8.33
CA VAL A 22 -2.45 -0.50 -8.31
C VAL A 22 -2.19 -1.13 -9.67
N ARG A 23 -3.22 -1.71 -10.32
CA ARG A 23 -3.10 -2.30 -11.65
C ARG A 23 -2.62 -1.30 -12.69
N ARG A 24 -3.13 -0.07 -12.64
CA ARG A 24 -2.76 1.01 -13.55
C ARG A 24 -1.30 1.45 -13.38
N TRP A 25 -0.85 1.59 -12.14
CA TRP A 25 0.39 2.29 -11.83
C TRP A 25 1.58 1.40 -11.47
N LEU A 26 1.35 0.13 -11.14
CA LEU A 26 2.46 -0.80 -10.89
C LEU A 26 3.27 -0.97 -12.16
N PRO A 27 4.58 -0.62 -12.16
CA PRO A 27 5.42 -0.80 -13.36
C PRO A 27 5.65 -2.28 -13.65
N GLU A 28 6.12 -2.60 -14.86
CA GLU A 28 6.73 -3.89 -15.14
C GLU A 28 8.09 -3.98 -14.42
N ALA A 29 8.53 -5.19 -14.11
CA ALA A 29 9.81 -5.38 -13.44
C ALA A 29 10.96 -4.90 -14.34
N SER A 30 11.77 -4.00 -13.80
CA SER A 30 12.97 -3.50 -14.43
C SER A 30 14.13 -3.54 -13.43
N GLY A 31 14.98 -4.57 -13.50
CA GLY A 31 16.13 -4.71 -12.61
C GLY A 31 15.87 -5.51 -11.33
N ALA A 32 16.79 -5.41 -10.37
CA ALA A 32 16.87 -6.29 -9.20
C ALA A 32 16.03 -5.84 -8.00
N GLY A 33 15.39 -4.69 -8.05
CA GLY A 33 14.63 -4.12 -6.93
C GLY A 33 13.39 -4.94 -6.58
N ARG A 34 13.07 -5.01 -5.28
CA ARG A 34 11.88 -5.73 -4.80
C ARG A 34 10.67 -4.79 -4.68
N VAL A 35 9.49 -5.38 -4.80
CA VAL A 35 8.23 -4.76 -4.38
C VAL A 35 7.97 -5.11 -2.91
N LEU A 36 7.57 -4.13 -2.11
CA LEU A 36 6.98 -4.33 -0.81
C LEU A 36 5.45 -4.20 -0.92
N ASP A 37 4.71 -5.28 -0.67
CA ASP A 37 3.26 -5.25 -0.44
C ASP A 37 3.01 -5.15 1.06
N PHE A 38 2.72 -3.93 1.53
CA PHE A 38 2.67 -3.59 2.94
C PHE A 38 1.24 -3.70 3.47
N ALA A 39 1.02 -4.52 4.50
CA ALA A 39 -0.30 -4.95 4.95
C ALA A 39 -1.05 -5.70 3.84
N CYS A 40 -0.38 -6.72 3.28
CA CYS A 40 -0.76 -7.39 2.05
C CYS A 40 -2.08 -8.18 2.14
N GLY A 41 -2.56 -8.49 3.36
CA GLY A 41 -3.68 -9.40 3.56
C GLY A 41 -3.42 -10.74 2.89
N ARG A 42 -4.31 -11.16 2.02
CA ARG A 42 -4.14 -12.39 1.23
C ARG A 42 -3.34 -12.21 -0.06
N GLY A 43 -2.71 -11.04 -0.27
CA GLY A 43 -1.71 -10.82 -1.31
C GLY A 43 -2.22 -10.63 -2.73
N ARG A 44 -3.37 -10.02 -2.92
CA ARG A 44 -3.90 -9.72 -4.26
C ARG A 44 -2.95 -8.84 -5.08
N HIS A 45 -2.25 -7.90 -4.43
CA HIS A 45 -1.27 -7.04 -5.09
C HIS A 45 0.11 -7.70 -5.19
N ALA A 46 0.48 -8.52 -4.21
CA ALA A 46 1.70 -9.32 -4.27
C ALA A 46 1.68 -10.27 -5.49
N ARG A 47 0.54 -10.94 -5.74
CA ARG A 47 0.38 -11.80 -6.94
C ARG A 47 0.49 -10.99 -8.23
N LEU A 48 -0.21 -9.85 -8.33
CA LEU A 48 -0.10 -8.98 -9.50
C LEU A 48 1.36 -8.54 -9.75
N ALA A 49 2.10 -8.21 -8.68
CA ALA A 49 3.49 -7.83 -8.81
C ALA A 49 4.36 -8.99 -9.28
N ALA A 50 4.16 -10.20 -8.74
CA ALA A 50 4.88 -11.40 -9.18
C ALA A 50 4.56 -11.77 -10.66
N GLU A 51 3.29 -11.65 -11.07
CA GLU A 51 2.86 -11.82 -12.47
C GLU A 51 3.56 -10.85 -13.43
N ARG A 52 3.93 -9.65 -12.93
CA ARG A 52 4.72 -8.65 -13.68
C ARG A 52 6.24 -8.85 -13.55
N GLY A 53 6.68 -9.98 -13.05
CA GLY A 53 8.09 -10.36 -12.95
C GLY A 53 8.84 -9.79 -11.75
N HIS A 54 8.15 -9.11 -10.81
CA HIS A 54 8.81 -8.61 -9.61
C HIS A 54 9.11 -9.70 -8.59
N ARG A 55 10.22 -9.54 -7.86
CA ARG A 55 10.39 -10.19 -6.56
C ARG A 55 9.64 -9.38 -5.51
N VAL A 56 8.85 -10.04 -4.68
CA VAL A 56 7.94 -9.39 -3.73
C VAL A 56 8.27 -9.79 -2.30
N LEU A 57 8.29 -8.82 -1.39
CA LEU A 57 8.14 -9.03 0.04
C LEU A 57 6.71 -8.64 0.42
N ALA A 58 5.94 -9.60 0.92
CA ALA A 58 4.57 -9.40 1.38
C ALA A 58 4.51 -9.50 2.90
N LEU A 59 4.03 -8.45 3.55
CA LEU A 59 3.98 -8.37 5.01
C LEU A 59 2.54 -8.20 5.50
N ASP A 60 2.12 -9.03 6.43
CA ASP A 60 0.85 -8.87 7.14
C ASP A 60 0.94 -9.48 8.54
N ARG A 61 0.10 -9.04 9.47
CA ARG A 61 0.00 -9.67 10.79
C ARG A 61 -0.84 -10.96 10.78
N ASP A 62 -1.68 -11.15 9.76
CA ASP A 62 -2.48 -12.36 9.59
C ASP A 62 -1.60 -13.48 9.03
N PRO A 63 -1.41 -14.60 9.76
CA PRO A 63 -0.61 -15.72 9.28
C PRO A 63 -1.15 -16.36 7.99
N ALA A 64 -2.37 -16.08 7.59
CA ALA A 64 -2.91 -16.51 6.30
C ALA A 64 -2.08 -15.99 5.10
N CYS A 65 -1.33 -14.88 5.26
CA CYS A 65 -0.44 -14.36 4.23
C CYS A 65 0.68 -15.35 3.86
N LEU A 66 1.07 -16.26 4.77
CA LEU A 66 2.13 -17.26 4.51
C LEU A 66 1.80 -18.20 3.35
N ALA A 67 0.52 -18.36 3.00
CA ALA A 67 0.12 -19.13 1.81
C ALA A 67 0.74 -18.56 0.51
N LEU A 68 1.11 -17.27 0.49
CA LEU A 68 1.78 -16.61 -0.62
C LEU A 68 3.20 -17.14 -0.90
N ASN A 69 3.86 -17.75 0.09
CA ASN A 69 5.17 -18.38 -0.11
C ASN A 69 5.14 -19.54 -1.12
N ARG A 70 3.95 -20.03 -1.47
CA ARG A 70 3.75 -21.04 -2.54
C ARG A 70 3.74 -20.44 -3.94
N VAL A 71 3.69 -19.11 -4.04
CA VAL A 71 3.69 -18.39 -5.32
C VAL A 71 5.14 -18.02 -5.67
N PRO A 72 5.67 -18.45 -6.80
CA PRO A 72 7.01 -18.08 -7.21
C PRO A 72 7.24 -16.56 -7.21
N GLY A 73 8.37 -16.12 -6.71
CA GLY A 73 8.73 -14.70 -6.63
C GLY A 73 8.17 -13.94 -5.41
N ILE A 74 7.33 -14.57 -4.59
CA ILE A 74 6.80 -13.94 -3.38
C ILE A 74 7.44 -14.55 -2.13
N GLU A 75 7.97 -13.70 -1.27
CA GLU A 75 8.34 -14.01 0.09
C GLU A 75 7.31 -13.34 1.02
N ALA A 76 6.55 -14.12 1.77
CA ALA A 76 5.60 -13.60 2.74
C ALA A 76 6.09 -13.84 4.17
N ARG A 77 5.93 -12.81 5.01
CA ARG A 77 6.30 -12.87 6.43
C ARG A 77 5.14 -12.36 7.28
N VAL A 78 4.93 -12.99 8.42
CA VAL A 78 4.04 -12.46 9.46
C VAL A 78 4.77 -11.37 10.20
N ALA A 79 4.18 -10.17 10.25
CA ALA A 79 4.76 -9.03 10.94
C ALA A 79 3.66 -8.13 11.52
N ASP A 80 3.78 -7.76 12.78
CA ASP A 80 2.98 -6.67 13.35
C ASP A 80 3.59 -5.34 12.93
N LEU A 81 2.96 -4.71 11.94
CA LEU A 81 3.45 -3.48 11.33
C LEU A 81 3.29 -2.25 12.25
N GLU A 82 2.60 -2.40 13.36
CA GLU A 82 2.42 -1.38 14.41
C GLU A 82 3.34 -1.62 15.62
N ALA A 83 4.02 -2.78 15.69
CA ALA A 83 4.96 -3.12 16.75
C ALA A 83 6.24 -2.28 16.71
N ASP A 84 7.02 -2.32 17.80
CA ASP A 84 8.16 -1.42 17.99
C ASP A 84 9.38 -1.71 17.10
N ALA A 85 9.55 -2.92 16.61
CA ALA A 85 10.69 -3.27 15.79
C ALA A 85 10.28 -3.61 14.35
N TRP A 86 10.83 -2.87 13.39
CA TRP A 86 10.84 -3.27 11.98
C TRP A 86 12.26 -3.67 11.61
N ASP A 87 12.53 -4.96 11.64
CA ASP A 87 13.83 -5.50 11.27
C ASP A 87 13.89 -5.81 9.76
N TRP A 88 14.04 -4.78 8.96
CA TRP A 88 14.29 -4.91 7.52
C TRP A 88 15.71 -4.49 7.17
N GLY A 89 16.57 -4.28 8.17
CA GLY A 89 17.92 -3.81 7.96
C GLY A 89 17.97 -2.51 7.15
N SER A 90 18.85 -2.48 6.15
CA SER A 90 18.99 -1.38 5.20
C SER A 90 18.19 -1.57 3.91
N GLU A 91 17.31 -2.58 3.82
CA GLU A 91 16.60 -2.89 2.58
C GLU A 91 15.74 -1.70 2.11
N ARG A 92 15.83 -1.41 0.82
CA ARG A 92 15.03 -0.42 0.11
C ARG A 92 14.29 -1.08 -1.03
N PHE A 93 13.11 -0.57 -1.33
CA PHE A 93 12.20 -1.19 -2.28
C PHE A 93 12.05 -0.34 -3.54
N ALA A 94 12.06 -0.99 -4.69
CA ALA A 94 11.79 -0.34 -5.97
C ALA A 94 10.34 0.12 -6.08
N VAL A 95 9.42 -0.62 -5.46
CA VAL A 95 8.02 -0.23 -5.35
C VAL A 95 7.52 -0.53 -3.94
N ILE A 96 6.77 0.39 -3.36
CA ILE A 96 6.00 0.14 -2.13
C ILE A 96 4.52 0.28 -2.48
N VAL A 97 3.75 -0.78 -2.24
CA VAL A 97 2.29 -0.81 -2.40
C VAL A 97 1.66 -0.82 -1.02
N ILE A 98 0.74 0.10 -0.77
CA ILE A 98 -0.04 0.19 0.46
C ILE A 98 -1.50 0.36 0.09
N THR A 99 -2.36 -0.57 0.53
CA THR A 99 -3.79 -0.43 0.28
C THR A 99 -4.62 -0.74 1.52
N ARG A 100 -5.67 0.06 1.75
CA ARG A 100 -6.60 -0.11 2.87
C ARG A 100 -5.90 -0.20 4.24
N TYR A 101 -4.78 0.48 4.40
CA TYR A 101 -4.00 0.53 5.63
C TYR A 101 -3.53 1.96 5.93
N LEU A 102 -3.53 2.33 7.19
CA LEU A 102 -3.04 3.62 7.67
C LEU A 102 -2.48 3.48 9.09
N PHE A 103 -1.19 3.74 9.24
CA PHE A 103 -0.53 3.86 10.53
C PHE A 103 0.44 5.05 10.50
N ARG A 104 -0.04 6.20 10.98
CA ARG A 104 0.68 7.48 10.92
C ARG A 104 2.03 7.48 11.65
N PRO A 105 2.17 6.87 12.85
CA PRO A 105 3.41 6.95 13.61
C PRO A 105 4.66 6.48 12.85
N ARG A 106 4.50 5.62 11.84
CA ARG A 106 5.61 5.05 11.08
C ARG A 106 5.58 5.35 9.58
N LEU A 107 4.67 6.21 9.16
CA LEU A 107 4.51 6.50 7.73
C LEU A 107 5.80 7.07 7.13
N ASP A 108 6.41 8.05 7.78
CA ASP A 108 7.64 8.68 7.27
C ASP A 108 8.82 7.69 7.23
N LEU A 109 8.90 6.77 8.22
CA LEU A 109 9.89 5.68 8.22
C LEU A 109 9.67 4.74 7.03
N LEU A 110 8.41 4.34 6.76
CA LEU A 110 8.07 3.49 5.63
C LEU A 110 8.40 4.15 4.30
N LEU A 111 8.03 5.43 4.13
CA LEU A 111 8.36 6.19 2.93
C LEU A 111 9.87 6.32 2.72
N GLY A 112 10.65 6.38 3.81
CA GLY A 112 12.10 6.36 3.78
C GLY A 112 12.71 5.07 3.22
N ARG A 113 11.94 3.96 3.15
CA ARG A 113 12.39 2.68 2.57
C ARG A 113 12.25 2.60 1.05
N LEU A 114 11.71 3.61 0.42
CA LEU A 114 11.68 3.66 -1.03
C LEU A 114 13.11 3.86 -1.57
N ALA A 115 13.51 3.05 -2.54
CA ALA A 115 14.80 3.19 -3.21
C ALA A 115 14.85 4.46 -4.06
N ASP A 116 16.03 4.91 -4.40
CA ASP A 116 16.20 5.99 -5.39
C ASP A 116 15.62 5.53 -6.74
N GLY A 117 14.82 6.37 -7.37
CA GLY A 117 14.02 5.99 -8.54
C GLY A 117 12.81 5.13 -8.24
N GLY A 118 12.56 4.80 -6.97
CA GLY A 118 11.46 3.92 -6.57
C GLY A 118 10.09 4.60 -6.59
N CYS A 119 9.04 3.78 -6.69
CA CYS A 119 7.63 4.17 -6.83
C CYS A 119 6.82 3.82 -5.59
N LEU A 120 6.11 4.78 -5.02
CA LEU A 120 5.06 4.57 -4.03
C LEU A 120 3.69 4.52 -4.71
N ILE A 121 2.90 3.49 -4.41
CA ILE A 121 1.50 3.38 -4.81
C ILE A 121 0.69 3.22 -3.52
N TYR A 122 -0.08 4.24 -3.18
CA TYR A 122 -0.84 4.25 -1.94
C TYR A 122 -2.32 4.56 -2.22
N GLU A 123 -3.22 3.73 -1.70
CA GLU A 123 -4.67 3.93 -1.74
C GLU A 123 -5.28 3.52 -0.42
N THR A 124 -5.96 4.44 0.29
CA THR A 124 -6.71 4.07 1.49
C THR A 124 -7.89 5.01 1.73
N PHE A 125 -8.67 4.70 2.76
CA PHE A 125 -9.90 5.42 3.07
C PHE A 125 -9.64 6.80 3.65
N ALA A 126 -10.53 7.75 3.33
CA ALA A 126 -10.44 9.13 3.75
C ALA A 126 -11.69 9.58 4.52
N GLN A 127 -11.62 10.76 5.11
CA GLN A 127 -12.68 11.38 5.87
C GLN A 127 -14.01 11.33 5.12
N GLY A 128 -15.07 10.94 5.82
CA GLY A 128 -16.40 10.73 5.25
C GLY A 128 -16.70 9.29 4.83
N HIS A 129 -15.69 8.40 4.74
CA HIS A 129 -15.92 6.99 4.38
C HIS A 129 -16.83 6.25 5.37
N GLY A 130 -16.85 6.64 6.64
CA GLY A 130 -17.66 5.98 7.69
C GLY A 130 -19.16 5.87 7.39
N ARG A 131 -19.69 6.68 6.46
CA ARG A 131 -21.08 6.56 5.98
C ARG A 131 -21.33 5.35 5.09
N TYR A 132 -20.28 4.76 4.53
CA TYR A 132 -20.35 3.62 3.63
C TYR A 132 -19.89 2.30 4.28
N GLY A 133 -19.28 2.38 5.46
CA GLY A 133 -18.81 1.20 6.16
C GLY A 133 -17.58 1.44 7.04
N ARG A 134 -16.82 0.39 7.24
CA ARG A 134 -15.58 0.45 8.01
C ARG A 134 -14.37 0.62 7.10
N PRO A 135 -13.32 1.33 7.58
CA PRO A 135 -13.19 1.97 8.89
C PRO A 135 -14.06 3.23 9.00
N SER A 136 -14.58 3.50 10.19
CA SER A 136 -15.37 4.70 10.48
C SER A 136 -14.70 5.64 11.47
N ARG A 137 -13.69 5.16 12.21
CA ARG A 137 -12.98 5.96 13.21
C ARG A 137 -12.05 6.97 12.55
N PRO A 138 -12.03 8.24 12.97
CA PRO A 138 -11.18 9.27 12.35
C PRO A 138 -9.69 8.92 12.32
N GLY A 139 -9.17 8.18 13.31
CA GLY A 139 -7.79 7.73 13.36
C GLY A 139 -7.37 6.82 12.19
N HIS A 140 -8.32 6.16 11.53
CA HIS A 140 -8.09 5.26 10.39
C HIS A 140 -8.52 5.86 9.05
N LEU A 141 -8.90 7.13 9.04
CA LEU A 141 -9.31 7.86 7.84
C LEU A 141 -8.33 9.00 7.60
N LEU A 142 -7.85 9.11 6.37
CA LEU A 142 -7.00 10.22 5.96
C LEU A 142 -7.77 11.53 6.03
N GLN A 143 -7.10 12.57 6.52
CA GLN A 143 -7.60 13.95 6.42
C GLN A 143 -7.43 14.45 4.97
N PRO A 144 -8.13 15.52 4.55
CA PRO A 144 -7.91 16.11 3.24
C PRO A 144 -6.42 16.34 2.94
N ASP A 145 -5.96 15.95 1.75
CA ASP A 145 -4.61 16.13 1.24
C ASP A 145 -3.48 15.47 2.06
N GLU A 146 -3.81 14.60 3.03
CA GLU A 146 -2.81 14.04 3.96
C GLU A 146 -1.73 13.23 3.27
N LEU A 147 -2.07 12.41 2.26
CA LEU A 147 -1.05 11.67 1.49
C LEU A 147 -0.14 12.61 0.72
N PHE A 148 -0.70 13.67 0.14
CA PHE A 148 0.10 14.68 -0.57
C PHE A 148 1.08 15.37 0.36
N ALA A 149 0.63 15.76 1.56
CA ALA A 149 1.50 16.34 2.58
C ALA A 149 2.60 15.37 3.03
N ALA A 150 2.29 14.08 3.21
CA ALA A 150 3.27 13.05 3.55
C ALA A 150 4.34 12.87 2.46
N ALA A 151 3.93 12.84 1.19
CA ALA A 151 4.85 12.76 0.06
C ALA A 151 5.82 13.95 0.03
N ARG A 152 5.32 15.17 0.27
CA ARG A 152 6.16 16.38 0.33
C ARG A 152 7.19 16.31 1.46
N ARG A 153 6.79 15.87 2.66
CA ARG A 153 7.74 15.69 3.79
C ARG A 153 8.83 14.67 3.46
N ALA A 154 8.47 13.60 2.75
CA ALA A 154 9.40 12.56 2.33
C ALA A 154 10.22 12.92 1.07
N ALA A 155 10.09 14.15 0.56
CA ALA A 155 10.72 14.64 -0.67
C ALA A 155 10.40 13.75 -1.89
N LEU A 156 9.18 13.21 -1.97
CA LEU A 156 8.72 12.44 -3.11
C LEU A 156 8.05 13.36 -4.13
N ARG A 157 8.23 13.05 -5.41
CA ARG A 157 7.55 13.70 -6.51
C ARG A 157 6.23 13.00 -6.81
N VAL A 158 5.12 13.68 -6.60
CA VAL A 158 3.79 13.15 -6.89
C VAL A 158 3.51 13.20 -8.40
N SER A 159 3.16 12.05 -8.99
CA SER A 159 2.76 11.94 -10.41
C SER A 159 1.27 11.84 -10.60
N ALA A 160 0.56 11.28 -9.62
CA ALA A 160 -0.89 11.20 -9.63
C ALA A 160 -1.43 11.29 -8.20
N PHE A 161 -2.51 12.03 -8.04
CA PHE A 161 -3.23 12.14 -6.78
C PHE A 161 -4.71 12.29 -7.06
N GLU A 162 -5.52 11.49 -6.39
CA GLU A 162 -6.97 11.58 -6.44
C GLU A 162 -7.53 11.51 -5.01
N GLN A 163 -8.55 12.32 -4.75
CA GLN A 163 -9.28 12.34 -3.50
C GLN A 163 -10.77 12.49 -3.79
N GLY A 164 -11.59 11.62 -3.21
CA GLY A 164 -13.03 11.72 -3.40
C GLY A 164 -13.75 10.39 -3.29
N SER A 165 -14.97 10.35 -3.83
CA SER A 165 -15.81 9.16 -3.82
C SER A 165 -15.51 8.25 -5.01
N VAL A 166 -15.48 6.95 -4.75
CA VAL A 166 -15.48 5.90 -5.76
C VAL A 166 -16.72 5.02 -5.60
N SER A 167 -17.23 4.45 -6.70
CA SER A 167 -18.39 3.56 -6.70
C SER A 167 -17.99 2.08 -6.86
N GLN A 168 -16.82 1.81 -7.39
CA GLN A 168 -16.34 0.47 -7.64
C GLN A 168 -15.02 0.19 -6.91
N PRO A 169 -14.78 -1.07 -6.50
CA PRO A 169 -15.70 -2.21 -6.47
C PRO A 169 -16.83 -2.03 -5.44
N ARG A 170 -16.71 -1.05 -4.56
CA ARG A 170 -17.70 -0.63 -3.56
C ARG A 170 -17.63 0.86 -3.34
N GLN A 171 -18.77 1.44 -2.94
CA GLN A 171 -18.81 2.84 -2.61
C GLN A 171 -17.89 3.18 -1.43
N ALA A 172 -17.00 4.13 -1.63
CA ALA A 172 -16.02 4.54 -0.63
C ALA A 172 -15.58 6.00 -0.83
N ILE A 173 -15.03 6.61 0.23
CA ILE A 173 -14.23 7.84 0.13
C ILE A 173 -12.77 7.44 0.30
N VAL A 174 -11.93 7.82 -0.64
CA VAL A 174 -10.52 7.44 -0.68
C VAL A 174 -9.62 8.64 -0.98
N GLN A 175 -8.37 8.53 -0.55
CA GLN A 175 -7.23 9.19 -1.18
C GLN A 175 -6.35 8.13 -1.82
N ARG A 176 -5.83 8.43 -3.00
CA ARG A 176 -4.89 7.56 -3.70
C ARG A 176 -3.83 8.37 -4.41
N MET A 177 -2.61 7.87 -4.36
CA MET A 177 -1.44 8.59 -4.80
C MET A 177 -0.42 7.66 -5.44
N VAL A 178 0.28 8.21 -6.43
CA VAL A 178 1.55 7.67 -6.95
C VAL A 178 2.60 8.73 -6.82
N ALA A 179 3.72 8.36 -6.20
CA ALA A 179 4.84 9.27 -6.01
C ALA A 179 6.18 8.53 -6.20
N TRP A 180 7.21 9.25 -6.56
CA TRP A 180 8.53 8.72 -6.90
C TRP A 180 9.63 9.37 -6.07
N ARG A 181 10.57 8.58 -5.63
CA ARG A 181 11.85 9.08 -5.11
C ARG A 181 12.79 9.36 -6.27
N SER A 182 12.53 10.43 -7.00
CA SER A 182 13.30 10.80 -8.18
C SER A 182 13.26 12.30 -8.40
N ASN A 183 14.38 12.86 -8.84
CA ASN A 183 14.46 14.24 -9.30
C ASN A 183 14.12 14.37 -10.80
N GLN A 184 13.95 13.25 -11.51
CA GLN A 184 13.61 13.25 -12.94
C GLN A 184 12.10 13.20 -13.12
N PRO A 185 11.55 13.86 -14.16
CA PRO A 185 10.17 13.70 -14.56
C PRO A 185 9.87 12.24 -14.89
N GLN A 186 8.70 11.76 -14.48
CA GLN A 186 8.22 10.43 -14.83
C GLN A 186 7.23 10.52 -16.00
N SER A 187 7.27 9.51 -16.88
CA SER A 187 6.27 9.41 -17.96
C SER A 187 4.88 9.17 -17.38
N LEU A 188 3.91 9.94 -17.83
CA LEU A 188 2.51 9.73 -17.48
C LEU A 188 1.94 8.54 -18.29
N ARG A 189 1.06 7.79 -17.65
CA ARG A 189 0.40 6.61 -18.25
C ARG A 189 -1.09 6.86 -18.43
#